data_4b7299eef356594a642ad4ea23a7fd53
#
_entry.id   4b7299eef356594a642ad4ea23a7fd53
#
_cell.length_a   1.000
_cell.length_b   1.000
_cell.length_c   1.000
_cell.angle_alpha   90.00
_cell.angle_beta   90.00
_cell.angle_gamma   90.00
#
_symmetry.space_group_name_H-M   'P 1'
#
loop_
_entity.id
_entity.type
_entity.pdbx_description
1 polymer ?
#
loop_
_entity_poly.entity_id
_entity_poly.type
_entity_poly.pdbx_seq_one_letter_code
_entity_poly.pdbx_strand_id
1 'polypeptide(L)'
;MCPAATPRVKVPRPRILFTSVFGPYAQDDEYGSRAINPMELYHNQVTRAQGPFSLRMFHRSWGLMMLRENISAPNALLDFPTLERFTAELRREKYDVVAISAIPPNYLKAEKMCRLIREIQPEAEIVVGGHISGLPDIQQRLGADHVVRGEGVRWFRRFLGQDENAPVHHPRILSGVGARTMGVRLGEKPGDTAATLIPSVGCPMGCNFCATSAMFGGKGKFVNFYETGDELFREMEGLERDLHVQTFFIMDENFLLHRKRALRLLELMKEQNKSWSLYVFSSANVLKSYTIEQLVGLGVSWVWMGLEGKASRYHKLQGADTLDVVRTLQAHGISVLGSTIIGLEEHTPDNMAEAIEHAVSHNTEFHQFMLYTPVPGTPLFEEHKEKGTLVDPEWANGSDIHGQLRFAHRHPHLPAGTEGTWLLHAFNRDFEVNGPSILRMAQTALRGWQRYSQAADQRIRTRFRREGARLPVDYAAAVWAVGRYFRTNDGVARRAAELLEQLRAEFGLKCRVASTLGGRWLLRSIRREEQRLARGETCEPPTFYEKSADFLTLRTAS
;
A
#
# COMPACT_ATOMS: atom_id res chain seq x y z
N MET A 1 22.31 -13.33 -22.55
CA MET A 1 23.40 -12.50 -22.01
C MET A 1 23.75 -13.05 -20.64
N CYS A 2 25.00 -13.42 -20.36
CA CYS A 2 25.43 -13.68 -18.98
C CYS A 2 25.18 -12.43 -18.13
N PRO A 3 24.57 -12.55 -16.94
CA PRO A 3 24.44 -11.41 -16.06
C PRO A 3 25.85 -10.86 -15.76
N ALA A 4 26.05 -9.57 -15.98
CA ALA A 4 27.30 -8.92 -15.60
C ALA A 4 27.54 -9.20 -14.11
N ALA A 5 28.77 -9.53 -13.74
CA ALA A 5 29.13 -9.81 -12.35
C ALA A 5 28.74 -8.61 -11.49
N THR A 6 28.07 -8.86 -10.37
CA THR A 6 27.72 -7.79 -9.42
C THR A 6 29.00 -7.13 -8.95
N PRO A 7 29.12 -5.81 -9.00
CA PRO A 7 30.31 -5.11 -8.51
C PRO A 7 30.50 -5.39 -7.02
N ARG A 8 31.73 -5.33 -6.56
CA ARG A 8 32.05 -5.43 -5.12
C ARG A 8 32.30 -4.03 -4.55
N VAL A 9 31.86 -3.82 -3.33
CA VAL A 9 32.19 -2.60 -2.58
C VAL A 9 33.72 -2.45 -2.42
N LYS A 10 34.17 -1.22 -2.49
CA LYS A 10 35.62 -0.89 -2.45
C LYS A 10 36.24 -1.10 -1.07
N VAL A 11 35.44 -1.04 0.00
CA VAL A 11 35.88 -1.11 1.40
C VAL A 11 35.45 -2.44 2.02
N PRO A 12 36.33 -3.17 2.75
CA PRO A 12 36.01 -4.51 3.29
C PRO A 12 34.86 -4.53 4.32
N ARG A 13 34.66 -3.47 5.09
CA ARG A 13 33.58 -3.33 6.10
C ARG A 13 32.94 -1.95 5.99
N PRO A 14 32.14 -1.71 4.95
CA PRO A 14 31.61 -0.39 4.67
C PRO A 14 30.56 0.03 5.71
N ARG A 15 30.53 1.34 6.02
CA ARG A 15 29.44 1.98 6.74
C ARG A 15 28.38 2.41 5.73
N ILE A 16 27.14 1.96 5.92
CA ILE A 16 26.05 2.13 4.95
C ILE A 16 24.96 3.03 5.53
N LEU A 17 24.55 4.04 4.77
CA LEU A 17 23.31 4.76 5.02
C LEU A 17 22.23 4.26 4.05
N PHE A 18 21.16 3.68 4.59
CA PHE A 18 19.91 3.46 3.87
C PHE A 18 18.98 4.65 4.06
N THR A 19 18.42 5.19 3.00
CA THR A 19 17.52 6.33 3.09
C THR A 19 16.42 6.28 2.04
N SER A 20 15.22 6.74 2.39
CA SER A 20 14.20 7.15 1.44
C SER A 20 14.45 8.59 1.00
N VAL A 21 13.68 9.09 0.02
CA VAL A 21 13.82 10.49 -0.40
C VAL A 21 13.30 11.43 0.68
N PHE A 22 13.71 12.70 0.61
CA PHE A 22 13.29 13.71 1.59
C PHE A 22 11.86 14.21 1.36
N GLY A 23 11.22 14.75 2.44
CA GLY A 23 9.95 15.51 2.38
C GLY A 23 10.15 17.02 2.28
N PRO A 24 9.08 17.81 2.18
CA PRO A 24 7.67 17.38 2.26
C PRO A 24 7.19 16.58 1.05
N TYR A 25 6.19 15.69 1.27
CA TYR A 25 5.71 14.80 0.22
C TYR A 25 4.36 15.20 -0.38
N ALA A 26 3.57 15.99 0.34
CA ALA A 26 2.21 16.36 -0.03
C ALA A 26 2.11 17.79 -0.61
N GLN A 27 3.19 18.31 -1.15
CA GLN A 27 3.25 19.66 -1.73
C GLN A 27 3.61 19.61 -3.20
N ASP A 28 3.06 20.56 -3.95
CA ASP A 28 3.45 20.87 -5.31
C ASP A 28 4.61 21.86 -5.22
N ASP A 29 5.82 21.40 -5.47
CA ASP A 29 7.06 22.15 -5.32
C ASP A 29 7.98 21.95 -6.54
N GLU A 30 9.17 22.55 -6.51
CA GLU A 30 10.18 22.43 -7.56
C GLU A 30 10.65 20.98 -7.81
N TYR A 31 10.39 20.07 -6.88
CA TYR A 31 10.71 18.65 -6.98
C TYR A 31 9.55 17.80 -7.51
N GLY A 32 8.46 18.42 -7.95
CA GLY A 32 7.34 17.75 -8.60
C GLY A 32 6.54 16.83 -7.72
N SER A 33 6.44 17.11 -6.41
CA SER A 33 5.70 16.25 -5.47
C SER A 33 4.19 16.26 -5.69
N ARG A 34 3.65 17.26 -6.35
CA ARG A 34 2.23 17.45 -6.63
C ARG A 34 1.35 17.45 -5.36
N ALA A 35 0.08 17.68 -5.50
CA ALA A 35 -0.89 17.64 -4.40
C ALA A 35 -1.17 16.21 -3.88
N ILE A 36 -0.53 15.19 -4.45
CA ILE A 36 -0.66 13.80 -4.05
C ILE A 36 0.61 13.37 -3.34
N ASN A 37 0.47 12.98 -2.07
CA ASN A 37 1.57 12.45 -1.29
C ASN A 37 1.90 11.02 -1.72
N PRO A 38 3.04 10.75 -2.39
CA PRO A 38 3.39 9.41 -2.84
C PRO A 38 3.69 8.44 -1.71
N MET A 39 3.90 8.92 -0.48
CA MET A 39 4.12 8.07 0.70
C MET A 39 2.81 7.60 1.34
N GLU A 40 1.68 8.24 1.01
CA GLU A 40 0.32 7.83 1.40
C GLU A 40 -0.35 6.97 0.31
N LEU A 41 0.42 6.39 -0.61
CA LEU A 41 -0.04 5.77 -1.85
C LEU A 41 -1.25 4.86 -1.71
N TYR A 42 -1.31 4.06 -0.66
CA TYR A 42 -2.34 3.03 -0.56
C TYR A 42 -3.69 3.56 -0.05
N HIS A 43 -3.69 4.44 0.94
CA HIS A 43 -4.92 4.82 1.63
C HIS A 43 -5.44 6.20 1.25
N ASN A 44 -4.55 7.16 1.03
CA ASN A 44 -4.97 8.48 0.54
C ASN A 44 -5.57 8.40 -0.88
N GLN A 45 -4.99 7.58 -1.74
CA GLN A 45 -5.53 7.38 -3.09
C GLN A 45 -6.87 6.67 -3.12
N VAL A 46 -7.10 5.68 -2.25
CA VAL A 46 -8.36 4.93 -2.20
C VAL A 46 -9.49 5.65 -1.48
N THR A 47 -9.19 6.75 -0.78
CA THR A 47 -10.16 7.63 -0.12
C THR A 47 -10.11 9.06 -0.66
N ARG A 48 -9.54 9.26 -1.85
CA ARG A 48 -9.54 10.54 -2.56
C ARG A 48 -10.98 11.03 -2.73
N ALA A 49 -11.21 12.30 -2.66
CA ALA A 49 -12.51 12.96 -2.66
C ALA A 49 -13.39 12.74 -1.40
N GLN A 50 -12.96 11.97 -0.41
CA GLN A 50 -13.72 11.79 0.84
C GLN A 50 -13.49 12.90 1.88
N GLY A 51 -12.64 13.88 1.59
CA GLY A 51 -12.40 15.05 2.46
C GLY A 51 -11.98 14.64 3.88
N PRO A 52 -12.71 15.10 4.93
CA PRO A 52 -12.37 14.78 6.32
C PRO A 52 -12.53 13.28 6.66
N PHE A 53 -13.21 12.50 5.82
CA PHE A 53 -13.35 11.03 5.98
C PHE A 53 -12.21 10.25 5.31
N SER A 54 -11.31 10.92 4.59
CA SER A 54 -10.13 10.27 4.04
C SER A 54 -9.33 9.56 5.13
N LEU A 55 -8.96 8.31 4.86
CA LEU A 55 -8.00 7.59 5.68
C LEU A 55 -6.59 7.98 5.24
N ARG A 56 -5.81 8.53 6.16
CA ARG A 56 -4.41 8.89 5.94
C ARG A 56 -3.54 8.03 6.82
N MET A 57 -2.52 7.42 6.23
CA MET A 57 -1.51 6.64 6.92
C MET A 57 -0.26 6.54 6.05
N PHE A 58 0.86 6.26 6.67
CA PHE A 58 2.14 6.09 6.00
C PHE A 58 2.63 4.65 6.14
N HIS A 59 3.40 4.23 5.17
CA HIS A 59 4.11 2.96 5.23
C HIS A 59 5.61 3.23 5.29
N ARG A 60 6.30 2.57 6.20
CA ARG A 60 7.76 2.58 6.25
C ARG A 60 8.35 2.09 4.92
N SER A 61 9.58 2.45 4.64
CA SER A 61 10.29 1.96 3.46
C SER A 61 10.69 0.50 3.64
N TRP A 62 9.73 -0.41 3.46
CA TRP A 62 9.87 -1.85 3.73
C TRP A 62 11.08 -2.49 3.06
N GLY A 63 11.37 -2.13 1.80
CA GLY A 63 12.55 -2.61 1.08
C GLY A 63 13.85 -2.24 1.80
N LEU A 64 13.95 -1.02 2.33
CA LEU A 64 15.13 -0.58 3.09
C LEU A 64 15.23 -1.32 4.43
N MET A 65 14.11 -1.57 5.11
CA MET A 65 14.09 -2.35 6.34
C MET A 65 14.52 -3.80 6.09
N MET A 66 14.04 -4.41 4.99
CA MET A 66 14.47 -5.74 4.55
C MET A 66 15.97 -5.80 4.27
N LEU A 67 16.52 -4.81 3.56
CA LEU A 67 17.96 -4.73 3.27
C LEU A 67 18.76 -4.64 4.57
N ARG A 68 18.40 -3.70 5.43
CA ARG A 68 19.08 -3.46 6.70
C ARG A 68 19.16 -4.71 7.58
N GLU A 69 18.07 -5.47 7.69
CA GLU A 69 18.00 -6.69 8.52
C GLU A 69 18.84 -7.85 7.95
N ASN A 70 19.14 -7.81 6.65
CA ASN A 70 19.70 -8.94 5.92
C ASN A 70 21.14 -8.76 5.46
N ILE A 71 21.86 -7.79 6.00
CA ILE A 71 23.28 -7.56 5.72
C ILE A 71 24.08 -7.48 7.02
N SER A 72 25.32 -7.94 6.97
CA SER A 72 26.25 -7.93 8.12
C SER A 72 27.27 -6.78 8.00
N ALA A 73 26.78 -5.54 7.75
CA ALA A 73 27.61 -4.34 7.70
C ALA A 73 27.04 -3.26 8.63
N PRO A 74 27.90 -2.42 9.28
CA PRO A 74 27.45 -1.29 10.06
C PRO A 74 26.55 -0.38 9.23
N ASN A 75 25.30 -0.19 9.66
CA ASN A 75 24.33 0.55 8.88
C ASN A 75 23.44 1.46 9.72
N ALA A 76 22.96 2.52 9.07
CA ALA A 76 21.91 3.38 9.57
C ALA A 76 20.74 3.42 8.58
N LEU A 77 19.51 3.54 9.07
CA LEU A 77 18.31 3.80 8.29
C LEU A 77 17.79 5.18 8.64
N LEU A 78 17.73 6.08 7.66
CA LEU A 78 17.14 7.40 7.76
C LEU A 78 15.92 7.45 6.83
N ASP A 79 14.74 7.17 7.39
CA ASP A 79 13.49 7.05 6.64
C ASP A 79 12.64 8.31 6.82
N PHE A 80 12.10 8.85 5.73
CA PHE A 80 11.35 10.10 5.64
C PHE A 80 12.10 11.31 6.23
N PRO A 81 13.37 11.59 5.83
CA PRO A 81 14.07 12.76 6.31
C PRO A 81 13.48 14.06 5.73
N THR A 82 13.71 15.18 6.41
CA THR A 82 13.72 16.48 5.73
C THR A 82 15.05 16.65 4.99
N LEU A 83 15.11 17.58 4.04
CA LEU A 83 16.36 17.86 3.30
C LEU A 83 17.48 18.31 4.25
N GLU A 84 17.14 19.16 5.24
CA GLU A 84 18.07 19.62 6.28
C GLU A 84 18.58 18.45 7.13
N ARG A 85 17.70 17.52 7.51
CA ARG A 85 18.08 16.36 8.31
C ARG A 85 19.01 15.43 7.54
N PHE A 86 18.73 15.18 6.26
CA PHE A 86 19.60 14.39 5.39
C PHE A 86 20.98 15.03 5.24
N THR A 87 21.01 16.34 4.94
CA THR A 87 22.27 17.10 4.81
C THR A 87 23.08 17.10 6.10
N ALA A 88 22.41 17.30 7.24
CA ALA A 88 23.07 17.28 8.55
C ALA A 88 23.66 15.88 8.88
N GLU A 89 22.97 14.80 8.47
CA GLU A 89 23.46 13.44 8.66
C GLU A 89 24.73 13.18 7.85
N LEU A 90 24.77 13.58 6.59
CA LEU A 90 25.96 13.44 5.74
C LEU A 90 27.18 14.25 6.27
N ARG A 91 26.94 15.38 6.91
CA ARG A 91 28.01 16.19 7.51
C ARG A 91 28.52 15.65 8.83
N ARG A 92 27.66 14.96 9.58
CA ARG A 92 27.95 14.44 10.92
C ARG A 92 28.64 13.08 10.90
N GLU A 93 28.22 12.21 9.99
CA GLU A 93 28.66 10.81 9.90
C GLU A 93 29.31 10.56 8.54
N LYS A 94 30.38 9.79 8.52
CA LYS A 94 31.01 9.33 7.28
C LYS A 94 30.41 8.00 6.85
N TYR A 95 30.02 7.89 5.61
CA TYR A 95 29.49 6.68 4.98
C TYR A 95 30.35 6.27 3.78
N ASP A 96 30.57 4.98 3.62
CA ASP A 96 31.24 4.42 2.44
C ASP A 96 30.23 4.16 1.33
N VAL A 97 28.95 3.88 1.70
CA VAL A 97 27.85 3.63 0.77
C VAL A 97 26.61 4.40 1.24
N VAL A 98 25.95 5.10 0.32
CA VAL A 98 24.64 5.70 0.55
C VAL A 98 23.64 5.08 -0.41
N ALA A 99 22.66 4.36 0.13
CA ALA A 99 21.65 3.63 -0.61
C ALA A 99 20.30 4.33 -0.54
N ILE A 100 19.80 4.81 -1.69
CA ILE A 100 18.54 5.56 -1.80
C ILE A 100 17.46 4.65 -2.41
N SER A 101 16.31 4.56 -1.74
CA SER A 101 15.10 3.95 -2.31
C SER A 101 14.14 5.03 -2.79
N ALA A 102 13.74 4.96 -4.07
CA ALA A 102 12.87 5.94 -4.69
C ALA A 102 11.87 5.29 -5.68
N ILE A 103 10.85 6.07 -6.01
CA ILE A 103 9.86 5.76 -7.06
C ILE A 103 9.96 6.84 -8.15
N PRO A 104 9.47 6.60 -9.38
CA PRO A 104 9.56 7.59 -10.47
C PRO A 104 9.08 9.00 -10.11
N PRO A 105 7.97 9.20 -9.38
CA PRO A 105 7.53 10.53 -8.94
C PRO A 105 8.53 11.30 -8.07
N ASN A 106 9.49 10.62 -7.49
CA ASN A 106 10.50 11.21 -6.61
C ASN A 106 11.86 11.42 -7.31
N TYR A 107 11.90 11.39 -8.65
CA TYR A 107 13.14 11.49 -9.42
C TYR A 107 13.97 12.74 -9.04
N LEU A 108 13.35 13.93 -9.07
CA LEU A 108 14.06 15.18 -8.78
C LEU A 108 14.60 15.26 -7.35
N LYS A 109 13.90 14.63 -6.39
CA LYS A 109 14.40 14.50 -5.01
C LYS A 109 15.59 13.58 -4.92
N ALA A 110 15.55 12.43 -5.60
CA ALA A 110 16.67 11.49 -5.66
C ALA A 110 17.89 12.14 -6.34
N GLU A 111 17.69 12.89 -7.43
CA GLU A 111 18.73 13.64 -8.11
C GLU A 111 19.38 14.68 -7.17
N LYS A 112 18.58 15.46 -6.44
CA LYS A 112 19.09 16.43 -5.46
C LYS A 112 19.90 15.74 -4.36
N MET A 113 19.44 14.58 -3.87
CA MET A 113 20.15 13.81 -2.85
C MET A 113 21.49 13.29 -3.39
N CYS A 114 21.52 12.74 -4.60
CA CYS A 114 22.77 12.26 -5.22
C CYS A 114 23.79 13.40 -5.38
N ARG A 115 23.36 14.58 -5.82
CA ARG A 115 24.23 15.77 -5.88
C ARG A 115 24.80 16.15 -4.52
N LEU A 116 23.99 16.20 -3.47
CA LEU A 116 24.44 16.51 -2.11
C LEU A 116 25.43 15.46 -1.58
N ILE A 117 25.26 14.18 -1.90
CA ILE A 117 26.22 13.14 -1.51
C ILE A 117 27.56 13.42 -2.18
N ARG A 118 27.59 13.69 -3.48
CA ARG A 118 28.84 14.02 -4.21
C ARG A 118 29.53 15.26 -3.67
N GLU A 119 28.77 16.28 -3.27
CA GLU A 119 29.29 17.52 -2.70
C GLU A 119 29.90 17.32 -1.29
N ILE A 120 29.26 16.50 -0.44
CA ILE A 120 29.62 16.39 0.99
C ILE A 120 30.54 15.16 1.24
N GLN A 121 30.31 14.06 0.53
CA GLN A 121 31.03 12.81 0.66
C GLN A 121 31.37 12.23 -0.73
N PRO A 122 32.28 12.85 -1.48
CA PRO A 122 32.57 12.48 -2.89
C PRO A 122 33.05 11.03 -3.05
N GLU A 123 33.66 10.43 -2.03
CA GLU A 123 34.18 9.06 -2.03
C GLU A 123 33.08 8.00 -1.76
N ALA A 124 31.91 8.39 -1.28
CA ALA A 124 30.84 7.45 -0.99
C ALA A 124 30.24 6.87 -2.27
N GLU A 125 30.07 5.55 -2.30
CA GLU A 125 29.36 4.88 -3.40
C GLU A 125 27.85 5.12 -3.27
N ILE A 126 27.23 5.63 -4.35
CA ILE A 126 25.80 5.87 -4.41
C ILE A 126 25.10 4.67 -5.05
N VAL A 127 24.20 4.03 -4.30
CA VAL A 127 23.36 2.93 -4.76
C VAL A 127 21.91 3.41 -4.82
N VAL A 128 21.25 3.28 -5.95
CA VAL A 128 19.83 3.65 -6.11
C VAL A 128 18.99 2.41 -6.42
N GLY A 129 17.88 2.25 -5.70
CA GLY A 129 16.94 1.14 -5.88
C GLY A 129 15.49 1.58 -5.81
N GLY A 130 14.58 0.61 -5.86
CA GLY A 130 13.14 0.82 -5.93
C GLY A 130 12.65 1.01 -7.37
N HIS A 131 11.38 1.36 -7.53
CA HIS A 131 10.74 1.45 -8.85
C HIS A 131 11.36 2.52 -9.77
N ILE A 132 12.10 3.50 -9.24
CA ILE A 132 12.86 4.48 -10.02
C ILE A 132 13.88 3.80 -10.95
N SER A 133 14.35 2.60 -10.60
CA SER A 133 15.29 1.81 -11.41
C SER A 133 14.74 1.40 -12.79
N GLY A 134 13.43 1.55 -13.00
CA GLY A 134 12.78 1.34 -14.31
C GLY A 134 12.91 2.52 -15.29
N LEU A 135 13.32 3.71 -14.82
CA LEU A 135 13.51 4.87 -15.68
C LEU A 135 14.70 4.65 -16.63
N PRO A 136 14.60 5.10 -17.90
CA PRO A 136 15.72 5.04 -18.85
C PRO A 136 16.92 5.83 -18.34
N ASP A 137 18.12 5.29 -18.56
CA ASP A 137 19.41 5.93 -18.28
C ASP A 137 19.55 6.51 -16.86
N ILE A 138 18.78 5.96 -15.91
CA ILE A 138 18.65 6.52 -14.55
C ILE A 138 19.99 6.57 -13.81
N GLN A 139 20.89 5.62 -14.03
CA GLN A 139 22.21 5.61 -13.43
C GLN A 139 23.02 6.85 -13.82
N GLN A 140 23.08 7.15 -15.13
CA GLN A 140 23.77 8.32 -15.66
C GLN A 140 23.10 9.61 -15.20
N ARG A 141 21.77 9.67 -15.28
CA ARG A 141 20.97 10.86 -14.93
C ARG A 141 21.13 11.26 -13.46
N LEU A 142 21.23 10.28 -12.56
CA LEU A 142 21.44 10.53 -11.12
C LEU A 142 22.92 10.66 -10.74
N GLY A 143 23.86 10.30 -11.62
CA GLY A 143 25.28 10.18 -11.27
C GLY A 143 25.52 9.12 -10.21
N ALA A 144 24.69 8.05 -10.17
CA ALA A 144 24.80 6.96 -9.24
C ALA A 144 25.88 5.96 -9.70
N ASP A 145 26.59 5.36 -8.73
CA ASP A 145 27.57 4.31 -9.06
C ASP A 145 26.86 3.01 -9.44
N HIS A 146 25.75 2.71 -8.76
CA HIS A 146 24.99 1.49 -8.96
C HIS A 146 23.48 1.75 -8.96
N VAL A 147 22.77 1.07 -9.88
CA VAL A 147 21.30 1.01 -9.89
C VAL A 147 20.87 -0.44 -9.73
N VAL A 148 20.04 -0.70 -8.72
CA VAL A 148 19.56 -2.04 -8.39
C VAL A 148 18.12 -2.19 -8.84
N ARG A 149 17.88 -3.06 -9.82
CA ARG A 149 16.55 -3.45 -10.29
C ARG A 149 16.22 -4.86 -9.81
N GLY A 150 15.05 -5.03 -9.22
CA GLY A 150 14.60 -6.31 -8.69
C GLY A 150 14.92 -6.51 -7.22
N GLU A 151 15.32 -7.72 -6.84
CA GLU A 151 15.52 -8.13 -5.45
C GLU A 151 16.86 -7.60 -4.91
N GLY A 152 16.76 -6.75 -3.90
CA GLY A 152 17.91 -6.01 -3.36
C GLY A 152 18.72 -6.76 -2.30
N VAL A 153 18.14 -7.72 -1.56
CA VAL A 153 18.85 -8.40 -0.45
C VAL A 153 20.02 -9.23 -0.99
N ARG A 154 19.75 -10.09 -1.99
CA ARG A 154 20.78 -10.89 -2.63
C ARG A 154 21.81 -10.01 -3.34
N TRP A 155 21.34 -8.92 -3.98
CA TRP A 155 22.25 -7.97 -4.63
C TRP A 155 23.21 -7.35 -3.62
N PHE A 156 22.71 -6.81 -2.49
CA PHE A 156 23.56 -6.22 -1.46
C PHE A 156 24.50 -7.22 -0.80
N ARG A 157 24.04 -8.45 -0.55
CA ARG A 157 24.90 -9.52 -0.04
C ARG A 157 26.07 -9.81 -0.98
N ARG A 158 25.81 -9.95 -2.30
CA ARG A 158 26.89 -10.11 -3.30
C ARG A 158 27.82 -8.91 -3.33
N PHE A 159 27.26 -7.70 -3.31
CA PHE A 159 28.02 -6.45 -3.31
C PHE A 159 28.95 -6.36 -2.10
N LEU A 160 28.53 -6.83 -0.94
CA LEU A 160 29.31 -6.89 0.29
C LEU A 160 30.20 -8.14 0.42
N GLY A 161 30.19 -9.05 -0.55
CA GLY A 161 30.92 -10.32 -0.49
C GLY A 161 30.35 -11.32 0.53
N GLN A 162 29.08 -11.21 0.87
CA GLN A 162 28.37 -12.11 1.78
C GLN A 162 27.65 -13.22 1.00
N ASP A 163 27.21 -14.28 1.71
CA ASP A 163 26.43 -15.35 1.11
C ASP A 163 25.05 -14.85 0.67
N GLU A 164 24.84 -14.78 -0.64
CA GLU A 164 23.57 -14.33 -1.22
C GLU A 164 22.39 -15.26 -0.95
N ASN A 165 22.65 -16.53 -0.66
CA ASN A 165 21.66 -17.57 -0.43
C ASN A 165 21.37 -17.79 1.07
N ALA A 166 22.03 -17.05 1.96
CA ALA A 166 21.71 -17.11 3.38
C ALA A 166 20.22 -16.84 3.64
N PRO A 167 19.61 -17.48 4.65
CA PRO A 167 18.21 -17.26 5.00
C PRO A 167 17.86 -15.78 5.12
N VAL A 168 16.67 -15.40 4.65
CA VAL A 168 16.16 -14.04 4.80
C VAL A 168 15.46 -13.91 6.16
N HIS A 169 15.82 -12.88 6.91
CA HIS A 169 15.20 -12.52 8.18
C HIS A 169 14.20 -11.39 7.94
N HIS A 170 13.00 -11.52 8.48
CA HIS A 170 11.96 -10.50 8.33
C HIS A 170 12.13 -9.42 9.41
N PRO A 171 12.18 -8.13 9.04
CA PRO A 171 12.20 -7.04 10.03
C PRO A 171 10.87 -6.92 10.77
N ARG A 172 10.90 -6.35 11.97
CA ARG A 172 9.70 -6.09 12.78
C ARG A 172 9.04 -4.79 12.31
N ILE A 173 8.00 -4.92 11.46
CA ILE A 173 7.33 -3.79 10.81
C ILE A 173 5.89 -3.67 11.31
N LEU A 174 5.58 -2.55 11.96
CA LEU A 174 4.20 -2.16 12.24
C LEU A 174 3.63 -1.41 11.03
N SER A 175 2.42 -1.77 10.62
CA SER A 175 1.67 -1.13 9.54
C SER A 175 0.93 0.11 10.05
N GLY A 176 0.68 1.08 9.15
CA GLY A 176 -0.26 2.17 9.42
C GLY A 176 0.29 3.29 10.30
N VAL A 177 1.56 3.65 10.14
CA VAL A 177 2.17 4.78 10.86
C VAL A 177 1.37 6.06 10.61
N GLY A 178 1.05 6.79 11.70
CA GLY A 178 0.33 8.06 11.62
C GLY A 178 -1.12 7.95 11.10
N ALA A 179 -1.72 6.77 11.20
CA ALA A 179 -3.08 6.53 10.73
C ALA A 179 -4.08 7.50 11.35
N ARG A 180 -4.89 8.16 10.51
CA ARG A 180 -5.92 9.11 10.94
C ARG A 180 -7.08 9.16 9.97
N THR A 181 -8.27 9.41 10.48
CA THR A 181 -9.48 9.72 9.72
C THR A 181 -10.42 10.56 10.58
N MET A 182 -11.28 11.37 9.98
CA MET A 182 -12.24 12.22 10.69
C MET A 182 -11.61 13.10 11.80
N GLY A 183 -10.34 13.49 11.64
CA GLY A 183 -9.58 14.26 12.62
C GLY A 183 -9.11 13.44 13.84
N VAL A 184 -9.28 12.12 13.83
CA VAL A 184 -8.90 11.22 14.93
C VAL A 184 -7.71 10.36 14.51
N ARG A 185 -6.71 10.24 15.38
CA ARG A 185 -5.61 9.28 15.23
C ARG A 185 -6.07 7.87 15.56
N LEU A 186 -5.56 6.91 14.80
CA LEU A 186 -5.89 5.48 14.93
C LEU A 186 -4.63 4.68 15.27
N GLY A 187 -4.81 3.50 15.91
CA GLY A 187 -3.75 2.50 16.01
C GLY A 187 -2.54 2.90 16.85
N GLU A 188 -2.71 3.72 17.88
CA GLU A 188 -1.59 4.14 18.75
C GLU A 188 -1.20 3.11 19.80
N LYS A 189 -2.02 2.05 20.02
CA LYS A 189 -1.78 1.03 21.04
C LYS A 189 -1.30 -0.28 20.39
N PRO A 190 -0.39 -1.01 21.03
CA PRO A 190 -0.11 -2.40 20.68
C PRO A 190 -1.43 -3.21 20.61
N GLY A 191 -1.58 -4.04 19.58
CA GLY A 191 -2.81 -4.81 19.34
C GLY A 191 -3.87 -4.11 18.47
N ASP A 192 -3.85 -2.77 18.38
CA ASP A 192 -4.72 -2.01 17.46
C ASP A 192 -4.14 -1.87 16.05
N THR A 193 -2.91 -2.33 15.82
CA THR A 193 -2.18 -2.26 14.56
C THR A 193 -1.99 -3.64 13.95
N ALA A 194 -1.51 -3.67 12.71
CA ALA A 194 -1.10 -4.89 12.03
C ALA A 194 0.43 -4.95 11.89
N ALA A 195 1.00 -6.15 11.86
CA ALA A 195 2.34 -6.33 11.33
C ALA A 195 2.30 -6.36 9.80
N THR A 196 3.25 -5.70 9.15
CA THR A 196 3.49 -5.94 7.73
C THR A 196 4.36 -7.18 7.58
N LEU A 197 3.95 -8.11 6.71
CA LEU A 197 4.69 -9.33 6.38
C LEU A 197 4.91 -9.39 4.86
N ILE A 198 6.13 -9.66 4.43
CA ILE A 198 6.54 -9.71 3.02
C ILE A 198 6.99 -11.14 2.69
N PRO A 199 6.06 -12.04 2.33
CA PRO A 199 6.40 -13.43 2.05
C PRO A 199 7.10 -13.63 0.71
N SER A 200 6.77 -12.78 -0.26
CA SER A 200 7.34 -12.79 -1.61
C SER A 200 7.26 -11.40 -2.22
N VAL A 201 7.97 -11.17 -3.31
CA VAL A 201 7.91 -9.94 -4.12
C VAL A 201 7.84 -10.28 -5.60
N GLY A 202 7.10 -9.46 -6.35
CA GLY A 202 6.79 -9.72 -7.76
C GLY A 202 5.55 -10.60 -7.93
N CYS A 203 4.98 -10.58 -9.14
CA CYS A 203 3.77 -11.33 -9.46
C CYS A 203 3.93 -12.07 -10.79
N PRO A 204 3.75 -13.41 -10.80
CA PRO A 204 3.93 -14.21 -12.01
C PRO A 204 2.82 -14.02 -13.06
N MET A 205 1.75 -13.28 -12.74
CA MET A 205 0.65 -13.00 -13.69
C MET A 205 1.11 -12.16 -14.90
N GLY A 206 2.09 -11.26 -14.71
CA GLY A 206 2.72 -10.54 -15.79
C GLY A 206 1.83 -9.55 -16.53
N CYS A 207 0.92 -8.86 -15.82
CA CYS A 207 0.11 -7.80 -16.41
C CYS A 207 1.03 -6.73 -17.04
N ASN A 208 0.76 -6.34 -18.30
CA ASN A 208 1.66 -5.49 -19.10
C ASN A 208 1.90 -4.10 -18.50
N PHE A 209 0.97 -3.57 -17.69
CA PHE A 209 1.06 -2.27 -17.03
C PHE A 209 1.70 -2.33 -15.63
N CYS A 210 1.90 -3.54 -15.07
CA CYS A 210 2.28 -3.68 -13.68
C CYS A 210 3.78 -3.48 -13.46
N ALA A 211 4.14 -2.34 -12.85
CA ALA A 211 5.53 -1.99 -12.55
C ALA A 211 6.20 -3.01 -11.60
N THR A 212 5.47 -3.52 -10.60
CA THR A 212 6.02 -4.50 -9.65
C THR A 212 6.32 -5.83 -10.36
N SER A 213 5.40 -6.36 -11.17
CA SER A 213 5.67 -7.57 -11.94
C SER A 213 6.88 -7.40 -12.86
N ALA A 214 6.94 -6.29 -13.59
CA ALA A 214 8.05 -5.99 -14.50
C ALA A 214 9.40 -5.82 -13.79
N MET A 215 9.41 -5.22 -12.60
CA MET A 215 10.61 -5.02 -11.77
C MET A 215 11.25 -6.35 -11.35
N PHE A 216 10.44 -7.38 -11.07
CA PHE A 216 10.90 -8.70 -10.63
C PHE A 216 10.97 -9.73 -11.76
N GLY A 217 11.00 -9.32 -13.01
CA GLY A 217 11.25 -10.17 -14.17
C GLY A 217 10.02 -10.53 -15.01
N GLY A 218 8.84 -10.02 -14.67
CA GLY A 218 7.62 -10.14 -15.49
C GLY A 218 6.90 -11.49 -15.34
N LYS A 219 6.22 -11.90 -16.40
CA LYS A 219 5.38 -13.11 -16.40
C LYS A 219 6.15 -14.36 -15.97
N GLY A 220 5.59 -15.11 -15.03
CA GLY A 220 6.17 -16.34 -14.51
C GLY A 220 7.32 -16.12 -13.52
N LYS A 221 7.67 -14.87 -13.18
CA LYS A 221 8.78 -14.53 -12.30
C LYS A 221 8.30 -13.86 -11.00
N PHE A 222 8.90 -14.22 -9.90
CA PHE A 222 8.74 -13.62 -8.56
C PHE A 222 9.84 -14.18 -7.65
N VAL A 223 10.00 -13.60 -6.48
CA VAL A 223 10.98 -14.05 -5.48
C VAL A 223 10.23 -14.43 -4.20
N ASN A 224 10.33 -15.69 -3.80
CA ASN A 224 9.85 -16.17 -2.51
C ASN A 224 10.92 -15.95 -1.43
N PHE A 225 10.48 -15.47 -0.28
CA PHE A 225 11.26 -15.48 0.97
C PHE A 225 10.83 -16.66 1.86
N TYR A 226 9.56 -17.09 1.76
CA TYR A 226 8.99 -18.23 2.49
C TYR A 226 8.27 -19.15 1.50
N GLU A 227 8.85 -20.31 1.24
CA GLU A 227 8.35 -21.29 0.27
C GLU A 227 7.11 -22.04 0.79
N THR A 228 7.10 -22.37 2.07
CA THR A 228 6.11 -23.24 2.70
C THR A 228 5.20 -22.50 3.67
N GLY A 229 4.04 -23.10 3.96
CA GLY A 229 3.15 -22.63 5.02
C GLY A 229 3.77 -22.75 6.41
N ASP A 230 4.65 -23.72 6.62
CA ASP A 230 5.34 -23.96 7.90
C ASP A 230 6.38 -22.85 8.18
N GLU A 231 7.14 -22.42 7.18
CA GLU A 231 8.07 -21.28 7.30
C GLU A 231 7.32 -19.99 7.59
N LEU A 232 6.26 -19.74 6.82
CA LEU A 232 5.42 -18.57 6.96
C LEU A 232 4.76 -18.50 8.34
N PHE A 233 4.24 -19.62 8.82
CA PHE A 233 3.61 -19.72 10.14
C PHE A 233 4.58 -19.37 11.26
N ARG A 234 5.81 -19.91 11.23
CA ARG A 234 6.85 -19.61 12.23
C ARG A 234 7.20 -18.13 12.25
N GLU A 235 7.29 -17.48 11.07
CA GLU A 235 7.55 -16.05 11.02
C GLU A 235 6.40 -15.23 11.60
N MET A 236 5.16 -15.61 11.27
CA MET A 236 3.97 -14.97 11.82
C MET A 236 3.87 -15.11 13.34
N GLU A 237 4.20 -16.27 13.91
CA GLU A 237 4.30 -16.45 15.37
C GLU A 237 5.38 -15.54 15.99
N GLY A 238 6.52 -15.40 15.32
CA GLY A 238 7.57 -14.47 15.74
C GLY A 238 7.06 -13.02 15.77
N LEU A 239 6.40 -12.58 14.70
CA LEU A 239 5.82 -11.24 14.62
C LEU A 239 4.71 -11.02 15.65
N GLU A 240 3.81 -12.00 15.85
CA GLU A 240 2.76 -11.95 16.88
C GLU A 240 3.37 -11.74 18.28
N ARG A 241 4.38 -12.52 18.61
CA ARG A 241 5.05 -12.45 19.91
C ARG A 241 5.79 -11.12 20.11
N ASP A 242 6.58 -10.70 19.11
CA ASP A 242 7.51 -9.58 19.26
C ASP A 242 6.79 -8.22 19.11
N LEU A 243 5.71 -8.16 18.35
CA LEU A 243 4.93 -6.93 18.10
C LEU A 243 3.58 -6.89 18.82
N HIS A 244 3.20 -7.98 19.50
CA HIS A 244 1.90 -8.12 20.18
C HIS A 244 0.70 -7.88 19.25
N VAL A 245 0.77 -8.37 18.00
CA VAL A 245 -0.26 -8.21 16.97
C VAL A 245 -0.99 -9.52 16.72
N GLN A 246 -2.24 -9.42 16.23
CA GLN A 246 -3.03 -10.55 15.73
C GLN A 246 -3.57 -10.29 14.31
N THR A 247 -3.13 -9.18 13.72
CA THR A 247 -3.51 -8.78 12.36
C THR A 247 -2.25 -8.62 11.52
N PHE A 248 -2.29 -9.12 10.29
CA PHE A 248 -1.17 -9.09 9.36
C PHE A 248 -1.58 -8.43 8.05
N PHE A 249 -0.84 -7.41 7.66
CA PHE A 249 -0.87 -6.84 6.33
C PHE A 249 0.17 -7.58 5.48
N ILE A 250 -0.30 -8.49 4.62
CA ILE A 250 0.56 -9.35 3.82
C ILE A 250 0.85 -8.66 2.49
N MET A 251 2.07 -8.15 2.36
CA MET A 251 2.60 -7.51 1.16
C MET A 251 3.19 -8.56 0.21
N ASP A 252 2.29 -9.22 -0.49
CA ASP A 252 2.54 -10.20 -1.54
C ASP A 252 1.50 -9.91 -2.63
N GLU A 253 1.92 -9.60 -3.83
CA GLU A 253 1.06 -9.07 -4.90
C GLU A 253 -0.08 -10.02 -5.31
N ASN A 254 0.00 -11.31 -4.94
CA ASN A 254 -1.09 -12.27 -5.13
C ASN A 254 -0.95 -13.45 -4.16
N PHE A 255 -1.02 -13.19 -2.87
CA PHE A 255 -0.77 -14.15 -1.79
C PHE A 255 -1.50 -15.48 -1.95
N LEU A 256 -2.78 -15.43 -2.32
CA LEU A 256 -3.63 -16.61 -2.46
C LEU A 256 -3.30 -17.44 -3.72
N LEU A 257 -2.51 -16.91 -4.67
CA LEU A 257 -2.03 -17.66 -5.83
C LEU A 257 -1.16 -18.85 -5.39
N HIS A 258 -0.42 -18.72 -4.29
CA HIS A 258 0.37 -19.77 -3.68
C HIS A 258 -0.50 -20.73 -2.84
N ARG A 259 -1.46 -21.37 -3.48
CA ARG A 259 -2.55 -22.13 -2.83
C ARG A 259 -2.05 -23.17 -1.84
N LYS A 260 -0.98 -23.91 -2.16
CA LYS A 260 -0.40 -24.92 -1.25
C LYS A 260 0.10 -24.28 0.05
N ARG A 261 0.84 -23.16 -0.06
CA ARG A 261 1.34 -22.38 1.08
C ARG A 261 0.18 -21.85 1.94
N ALA A 262 -0.83 -21.26 1.32
CA ALA A 262 -1.98 -20.69 2.02
C ALA A 262 -2.83 -21.77 2.72
N LEU A 263 -3.08 -22.94 2.10
CA LEU A 263 -3.82 -24.02 2.74
C LEU A 263 -3.03 -24.69 3.86
N ARG A 264 -1.70 -24.85 3.71
CA ARG A 264 -0.87 -25.33 4.81
C ARG A 264 -0.85 -24.36 6.01
N LEU A 265 -0.83 -23.06 5.75
CA LEU A 265 -0.99 -22.05 6.79
C LEU A 265 -2.34 -22.19 7.51
N LEU A 266 -3.45 -22.41 6.78
CA LEU A 266 -4.77 -22.67 7.36
C LEU A 266 -4.77 -23.90 8.28
N GLU A 267 -4.13 -24.99 7.86
CA GLU A 267 -4.00 -26.21 8.68
C GLU A 267 -3.28 -25.92 10.00
N LEU A 268 -2.12 -25.27 9.92
CA LEU A 268 -1.32 -24.90 11.11
C LEU A 268 -2.09 -23.96 12.04
N MET A 269 -2.82 -22.97 11.48
CA MET A 269 -3.68 -22.11 12.28
C MET A 269 -4.79 -22.89 13.00
N LYS A 270 -5.31 -23.95 12.39
CA LYS A 270 -6.28 -24.86 13.06
C LYS A 270 -5.60 -25.67 14.16
N GLU A 271 -4.47 -26.31 13.87
CA GLU A 271 -3.71 -27.13 14.80
C GLU A 271 -3.28 -26.34 16.04
N GLN A 272 -2.83 -25.10 15.86
CA GLN A 272 -2.28 -24.23 16.90
C GLN A 272 -3.32 -23.22 17.47
N ASN A 273 -4.59 -23.38 17.11
CA ASN A 273 -5.69 -22.52 17.56
C ASN A 273 -5.45 -21.01 17.35
N LYS A 274 -4.82 -20.62 16.22
CA LYS A 274 -4.55 -19.22 15.88
C LYS A 274 -5.75 -18.53 15.24
N SER A 275 -6.12 -17.36 15.74
CA SER A 275 -7.26 -16.54 15.27
C SER A 275 -6.81 -15.27 14.57
N TRP A 276 -5.77 -15.36 13.73
CA TRP A 276 -5.20 -14.21 13.03
C TRP A 276 -6.17 -13.61 12.00
N SER A 277 -6.02 -12.31 11.75
CA SER A 277 -6.69 -11.56 10.69
C SER A 277 -5.69 -11.21 9.60
N LEU A 278 -6.02 -11.50 8.35
CA LEU A 278 -5.13 -11.30 7.20
C LEU A 278 -5.73 -10.27 6.24
N TYR A 279 -4.94 -9.27 5.90
CA TYR A 279 -5.18 -8.38 4.77
C TYR A 279 -4.29 -8.83 3.61
N VAL A 280 -4.87 -9.25 2.48
CA VAL A 280 -4.16 -9.89 1.38
C VAL A 280 -4.45 -9.21 0.04
N PHE A 281 -3.50 -9.32 -0.89
CA PHE A 281 -3.72 -9.02 -2.30
C PHE A 281 -4.08 -10.31 -3.02
N SER A 282 -5.03 -10.24 -3.94
CA SER A 282 -5.42 -11.37 -4.78
C SER A 282 -6.09 -10.91 -6.08
N SER A 283 -6.54 -11.86 -6.88
CA SER A 283 -7.30 -11.63 -8.10
C SER A 283 -8.59 -12.45 -8.10
N ALA A 284 -9.60 -12.00 -8.83
CA ALA A 284 -10.92 -12.60 -8.80
C ALA A 284 -10.91 -14.09 -9.19
N ASN A 285 -10.14 -14.48 -10.20
CA ASN A 285 -10.02 -15.89 -10.60
C ASN A 285 -9.30 -16.76 -9.55
N VAL A 286 -8.34 -16.19 -8.83
CA VAL A 286 -7.67 -16.90 -7.72
C VAL A 286 -8.61 -17.08 -6.54
N LEU A 287 -9.36 -16.04 -6.16
CA LEU A 287 -10.36 -16.13 -5.07
C LEU A 287 -11.40 -17.21 -5.33
N LYS A 288 -11.87 -17.37 -6.57
CA LYS A 288 -12.80 -18.44 -6.97
C LYS A 288 -12.23 -19.87 -6.82
N SER A 289 -10.93 -20.03 -6.70
CA SER A 289 -10.31 -21.34 -6.44
C SER A 289 -10.38 -21.77 -4.97
N TYR A 290 -10.84 -20.90 -4.07
CA TYR A 290 -11.06 -21.19 -2.65
C TYR A 290 -12.53 -21.24 -2.33
N THR A 291 -12.91 -22.10 -1.37
CA THR A 291 -14.23 -21.98 -0.76
C THR A 291 -14.25 -20.82 0.22
N ILE A 292 -15.44 -20.27 0.49
CA ILE A 292 -15.56 -19.16 1.44
C ILE A 292 -15.14 -19.59 2.86
N GLU A 293 -15.36 -20.86 3.22
CA GLU A 293 -14.94 -21.43 4.50
C GLU A 293 -13.41 -21.47 4.60
N GLN A 294 -12.70 -21.73 3.49
CA GLN A 294 -11.24 -21.67 3.45
C GLN A 294 -10.75 -20.26 3.67
N LEU A 295 -11.34 -19.26 3.02
CA LEU A 295 -10.96 -17.85 3.18
C LEU A 295 -11.25 -17.36 4.61
N VAL A 296 -12.43 -17.65 5.13
CA VAL A 296 -12.82 -17.31 6.50
C VAL A 296 -11.93 -18.02 7.51
N GLY A 297 -11.68 -19.32 7.32
CA GLY A 297 -10.83 -20.13 8.19
C GLY A 297 -9.37 -19.70 8.20
N LEU A 298 -8.84 -19.27 7.04
CA LEU A 298 -7.47 -18.69 6.89
C LEU A 298 -7.35 -17.33 7.57
N GLY A 299 -8.46 -16.71 7.95
CA GLY A 299 -8.43 -15.41 8.60
C GLY A 299 -8.47 -14.22 7.64
N VAL A 300 -8.77 -14.43 6.36
CA VAL A 300 -8.89 -13.30 5.42
C VAL A 300 -9.97 -12.33 5.92
N SER A 301 -9.56 -11.09 6.19
CA SER A 301 -10.42 -10.00 6.67
C SER A 301 -10.54 -8.88 5.64
N TRP A 302 -9.51 -8.71 4.81
CA TRP A 302 -9.46 -7.77 3.72
C TRP A 302 -8.84 -8.40 2.49
N VAL A 303 -9.40 -8.05 1.32
CA VAL A 303 -8.84 -8.41 0.02
C VAL A 303 -8.67 -7.16 -0.82
N TRP A 304 -7.46 -6.92 -1.31
CA TRP A 304 -7.22 -5.96 -2.39
C TRP A 304 -7.24 -6.70 -3.72
N MET A 305 -8.14 -6.31 -4.63
CA MET A 305 -8.29 -6.97 -5.93
C MET A 305 -8.59 -5.99 -7.07
N GLY A 306 -8.09 -6.29 -8.26
CA GLY A 306 -8.46 -5.58 -9.47
C GLY A 306 -9.89 -5.94 -9.87
N LEU A 307 -10.70 -4.93 -10.16
CA LEU A 307 -12.05 -5.05 -10.69
C LEU A 307 -12.09 -4.85 -12.21
N GLU A 308 -11.23 -4.00 -12.71
CA GLU A 308 -11.09 -3.56 -14.10
C GLU A 308 -12.47 -3.23 -14.74
N GLY A 309 -12.72 -3.58 -16.00
CA GLY A 309 -14.02 -3.38 -16.65
C GLY A 309 -14.72 -4.68 -16.97
N LYS A 310 -16.03 -4.63 -17.28
CA LYS A 310 -16.85 -5.78 -17.73
C LYS A 310 -16.20 -6.58 -18.87
N ALA A 311 -15.57 -5.88 -19.80
CA ALA A 311 -14.94 -6.46 -21.00
C ALA A 311 -13.43 -6.65 -20.83
N SER A 312 -12.91 -6.70 -19.60
CA SER A 312 -11.49 -6.78 -19.35
C SER A 312 -10.84 -7.99 -20.03
N ARG A 313 -9.83 -7.72 -20.84
CA ARG A 313 -9.00 -8.73 -21.50
C ARG A 313 -7.95 -9.39 -20.59
N TYR A 314 -7.85 -8.92 -19.35
CA TYR A 314 -6.84 -9.42 -18.41
C TYR A 314 -7.21 -10.78 -17.85
N HIS A 315 -6.31 -11.74 -18.00
CA HIS A 315 -6.49 -13.14 -17.57
C HIS A 315 -6.88 -13.29 -16.09
N LYS A 316 -6.45 -12.36 -15.24
CA LYS A 316 -6.78 -12.34 -13.81
C LYS A 316 -8.28 -12.22 -13.49
N LEU A 317 -9.10 -11.84 -14.49
CA LEU A 317 -10.55 -11.67 -14.35
C LEU A 317 -11.35 -12.66 -15.21
N GLN A 318 -10.72 -13.43 -16.09
CA GLN A 318 -11.41 -14.32 -17.01
C GLN A 318 -12.34 -15.29 -16.26
N GLY A 319 -13.61 -15.29 -16.67
CA GLY A 319 -14.64 -16.16 -16.10
C GLY A 319 -15.08 -15.82 -14.68
N ALA A 320 -14.70 -14.65 -14.14
CA ALA A 320 -15.13 -14.20 -12.83
C ALA A 320 -16.14 -13.05 -12.94
N ASP A 321 -17.31 -13.21 -12.33
CA ASP A 321 -18.20 -12.11 -12.00
C ASP A 321 -17.65 -11.40 -10.75
N THR A 322 -17.02 -10.25 -10.95
CA THR A 322 -16.40 -9.49 -9.86
C THR A 322 -17.43 -8.92 -8.89
N LEU A 323 -18.65 -8.61 -9.36
CA LEU A 323 -19.75 -8.16 -8.50
C LEU A 323 -20.18 -9.26 -7.54
N ASP A 324 -20.34 -10.49 -8.03
CA ASP A 324 -20.70 -11.64 -7.20
C ASP A 324 -19.59 -11.98 -6.19
N VAL A 325 -18.33 -11.96 -6.62
CA VAL A 325 -17.17 -12.18 -5.73
C VAL A 325 -17.17 -11.14 -4.60
N VAL A 326 -17.30 -9.85 -4.90
CA VAL A 326 -17.31 -8.78 -3.89
C VAL A 326 -18.48 -8.95 -2.92
N ARG A 327 -19.70 -9.18 -3.42
CA ARG A 327 -20.90 -9.40 -2.59
C ARG A 327 -20.75 -10.59 -1.66
N THR A 328 -20.21 -11.71 -2.18
CA THR A 328 -19.95 -12.92 -1.39
C THR A 328 -18.95 -12.63 -0.27
N LEU A 329 -17.82 -11.99 -0.56
CA LEU A 329 -16.83 -11.61 0.45
C LEU A 329 -17.45 -10.73 1.55
N GLN A 330 -18.15 -9.66 1.16
CA GLN A 330 -18.79 -8.73 2.10
C GLN A 330 -19.88 -9.40 2.95
N ALA A 331 -20.66 -10.33 2.38
CA ALA A 331 -21.67 -11.09 3.13
C ALA A 331 -21.05 -11.98 4.22
N HIS A 332 -19.76 -12.29 4.11
CA HIS A 332 -18.99 -13.04 5.08
C HIS A 332 -18.05 -12.19 5.96
N GLY A 333 -18.25 -10.87 5.94
CA GLY A 333 -17.46 -9.94 6.77
C GLY A 333 -16.03 -9.73 6.27
N ILE A 334 -15.75 -10.04 5.01
CA ILE A 334 -14.46 -9.78 4.35
C ILE A 334 -14.59 -8.50 3.55
N SER A 335 -13.85 -7.48 3.95
CA SER A 335 -13.82 -6.18 3.27
C SER A 335 -13.02 -6.24 1.97
N VAL A 336 -13.39 -5.41 1.00
CA VAL A 336 -12.73 -5.36 -0.30
C VAL A 336 -12.20 -3.96 -0.59
N LEU A 337 -10.92 -3.88 -0.99
CA LEU A 337 -10.37 -2.75 -1.69
C LEU A 337 -10.37 -3.10 -3.18
N GLY A 338 -11.27 -2.47 -3.93
CA GLY A 338 -11.35 -2.63 -5.37
C GLY A 338 -10.41 -1.66 -6.10
N SER A 339 -9.75 -2.12 -7.15
CA SER A 339 -8.97 -1.27 -8.05
C SER A 339 -9.56 -1.30 -9.44
N THR A 340 -9.76 -0.10 -10.04
CA THR A 340 -10.27 0.05 -11.39
C THR A 340 -9.36 0.98 -12.18
N ILE A 341 -9.04 0.58 -13.41
CA ILE A 341 -8.24 1.38 -14.34
C ILE A 341 -9.19 2.24 -15.20
N ILE A 342 -8.95 3.53 -15.20
CA ILE A 342 -9.62 4.53 -16.05
C ILE A 342 -8.75 4.81 -17.27
N GLY A 343 -9.35 4.92 -18.46
CA GLY A 343 -8.63 5.21 -19.69
C GLY A 343 -7.89 3.99 -20.25
N LEU A 344 -8.50 2.80 -20.18
CA LEU A 344 -8.08 1.66 -21.00
C LEU A 344 -8.28 2.01 -22.48
N GLU A 345 -7.52 1.38 -23.39
CA GLU A 345 -7.54 1.71 -24.83
C GLU A 345 -8.95 1.68 -25.46
N GLU A 346 -9.85 0.82 -24.94
CA GLU A 346 -11.25 0.71 -25.36
C GLU A 346 -12.19 1.78 -24.77
N HIS A 347 -11.71 2.60 -23.83
CA HIS A 347 -12.52 3.67 -23.26
C HIS A 347 -12.66 4.85 -24.24
N THR A 348 -13.88 5.32 -24.38
CA THR A 348 -14.26 6.49 -25.19
C THR A 348 -15.07 7.46 -24.33
N PRO A 349 -15.28 8.72 -24.73
CA PRO A 349 -16.16 9.63 -24.00
C PRO A 349 -17.56 9.07 -23.78
N ASP A 350 -18.07 8.26 -24.73
CA ASP A 350 -19.43 7.73 -24.71
C ASP A 350 -19.62 6.57 -23.72
N ASN A 351 -18.57 5.72 -23.51
CA ASN A 351 -18.66 4.56 -22.63
C ASN A 351 -18.02 4.75 -21.25
N MET A 352 -17.32 5.86 -21.03
CA MET A 352 -16.59 6.11 -19.77
C MET A 352 -17.53 6.20 -18.57
N ALA A 353 -18.69 6.85 -18.74
CA ALA A 353 -19.68 6.96 -17.67
C ALA A 353 -20.19 5.56 -17.26
N GLU A 354 -20.48 4.67 -18.21
CA GLU A 354 -20.90 3.29 -17.91
C GLU A 354 -19.81 2.50 -17.20
N ALA A 355 -18.55 2.65 -17.61
CA ALA A 355 -17.41 2.00 -16.96
C ALA A 355 -17.26 2.43 -15.49
N ILE A 356 -17.44 3.73 -15.21
CA ILE A 356 -17.42 4.28 -13.85
C ILE A 356 -18.60 3.76 -13.03
N GLU A 357 -19.83 3.79 -13.56
CA GLU A 357 -21.01 3.27 -12.85
C GLU A 357 -20.87 1.78 -12.54
N HIS A 358 -20.32 0.99 -13.47
CA HIS A 358 -20.03 -0.41 -13.20
C HIS A 358 -19.02 -0.58 -12.04
N ALA A 359 -17.94 0.19 -12.02
CA ALA A 359 -16.97 0.16 -10.93
C ALA A 359 -17.62 0.53 -9.58
N VAL A 360 -18.38 1.64 -9.55
CA VAL A 360 -19.09 2.14 -8.36
C VAL A 360 -20.13 1.14 -7.83
N SER A 361 -20.77 0.37 -8.72
CA SER A 361 -21.80 -0.63 -8.36
C SER A 361 -21.28 -1.79 -7.51
N HIS A 362 -19.95 -2.02 -7.47
CA HIS A 362 -19.33 -3.00 -6.56
C HIS A 362 -19.46 -2.61 -5.09
N ASN A 363 -19.61 -1.31 -4.78
CA ASN A 363 -19.74 -0.78 -3.42
C ASN A 363 -18.68 -1.33 -2.47
N THR A 364 -17.42 -1.36 -2.92
CA THR A 364 -16.28 -1.83 -2.13
C THR A 364 -15.97 -0.85 -1.00
N GLU A 365 -15.41 -1.30 0.11
CA GLU A 365 -15.09 -0.47 1.29
C GLU A 365 -14.12 0.65 0.94
N PHE A 366 -13.10 0.33 0.14
CA PHE A 366 -12.23 1.28 -0.52
C PHE A 366 -12.26 1.04 -2.02
N HIS A 367 -12.12 2.11 -2.79
CA HIS A 367 -12.00 2.02 -4.24
C HIS A 367 -10.81 2.84 -4.73
N GLN A 368 -9.87 2.19 -5.39
CA GLN A 368 -8.76 2.84 -6.06
C GLN A 368 -9.08 3.02 -7.54
N PHE A 369 -9.15 4.27 -8.00
CA PHE A 369 -9.17 4.57 -9.42
C PHE A 369 -7.80 5.03 -9.87
N MET A 370 -7.28 4.44 -10.95
CA MET A 370 -5.97 4.74 -11.52
C MET A 370 -6.11 4.97 -13.02
N LEU A 371 -5.35 5.91 -13.56
CA LEU A 371 -5.22 6.07 -15.01
C LEU A 371 -4.35 4.93 -15.58
N TYR A 372 -4.74 4.45 -16.75
CA TYR A 372 -3.92 3.50 -17.50
C TYR A 372 -2.59 4.16 -17.90
N THR A 373 -1.51 3.77 -17.25
CA THR A 373 -0.24 4.49 -17.31
C THR A 373 0.89 3.57 -17.73
N PRO A 374 1.56 3.83 -18.86
CA PRO A 374 2.76 3.13 -19.28
C PRO A 374 3.94 3.54 -18.38
N VAL A 375 4.11 2.83 -17.26
CA VAL A 375 5.22 3.09 -16.33
C VAL A 375 6.53 2.58 -16.94
N PRO A 376 7.62 3.36 -16.95
CA PRO A 376 8.92 2.93 -17.45
C PRO A 376 9.38 1.57 -16.92
N GLY A 377 9.88 0.74 -17.80
CA GLY A 377 10.31 -0.62 -17.50
C GLY A 377 9.20 -1.67 -17.56
N THR A 378 7.96 -1.30 -17.87
CA THR A 378 6.84 -2.23 -18.12
C THR A 378 6.73 -2.56 -19.62
N PRO A 379 6.14 -3.73 -19.99
CA PRO A 379 5.83 -4.03 -21.39
C PRO A 379 4.93 -2.98 -22.06
N LEU A 380 3.97 -2.41 -21.33
CA LEU A 380 3.12 -1.33 -21.82
C LEU A 380 3.92 -0.08 -22.21
N PHE A 381 4.95 0.26 -21.44
CA PHE A 381 5.83 1.38 -21.75
C PHE A 381 6.58 1.15 -23.07
N GLU A 382 7.17 -0.04 -23.26
CA GLU A 382 7.90 -0.36 -24.49
C GLU A 382 6.94 -0.37 -25.70
N GLU A 383 5.74 -0.90 -25.55
CA GLU A 383 4.69 -0.87 -26.58
C GLU A 383 4.36 0.57 -27.03
N HIS A 384 4.12 1.49 -26.09
CA HIS A 384 3.85 2.88 -26.41
C HIS A 384 5.07 3.64 -26.97
N LYS A 385 6.26 3.26 -26.54
CA LYS A 385 7.53 3.78 -27.09
C LYS A 385 7.70 3.39 -28.55
N GLU A 386 7.51 2.11 -28.89
CA GLU A 386 7.58 1.60 -30.27
C GLU A 386 6.51 2.23 -31.17
N LYS A 387 5.28 2.41 -30.67
CA LYS A 387 4.19 3.09 -31.38
C LYS A 387 4.39 4.61 -31.50
N GLY A 388 5.38 5.20 -30.84
CA GLY A 388 5.59 6.65 -30.82
C GLY A 388 4.44 7.44 -30.16
N THR A 389 3.70 6.81 -29.24
CA THR A 389 2.53 7.41 -28.59
C THR A 389 2.82 7.93 -27.19
N LEU A 390 4.02 7.75 -26.65
CA LEU A 390 4.39 8.39 -25.39
C LEU A 390 4.29 9.92 -25.51
N VAL A 391 3.75 10.55 -24.49
CA VAL A 391 3.67 12.01 -24.39
C VAL A 391 5.01 12.50 -23.89
N ASP A 392 5.45 13.61 -24.44
CA ASP A 392 6.65 14.41 -24.28
C ASP A 392 7.70 14.04 -23.20
N PRO A 393 9.00 14.23 -23.51
CA PRO A 393 10.15 13.96 -22.62
C PRO A 393 10.18 14.73 -21.30
N GLU A 394 9.35 15.76 -21.08
CA GLU A 394 9.28 16.44 -19.78
C GLU A 394 8.85 15.51 -18.63
N TRP A 395 8.03 14.50 -18.91
CA TRP A 395 7.76 13.47 -17.91
C TRP A 395 8.96 12.54 -17.68
N ALA A 396 10.01 12.66 -18.46
CA ALA A 396 11.29 12.03 -18.16
C ALA A 396 11.80 12.30 -16.73
N ASN A 397 11.31 13.36 -16.07
CA ASN A 397 11.53 13.60 -14.65
C ASN A 397 10.76 12.65 -13.74
N GLY A 398 9.74 11.96 -14.24
CA GLY A 398 8.99 10.94 -13.49
C GLY A 398 7.92 11.47 -12.54
N SER A 399 7.87 12.77 -12.26
CA SER A 399 7.00 13.33 -11.20
C SER A 399 5.51 13.09 -11.42
N ASP A 400 5.05 12.98 -12.67
CA ASP A 400 3.65 12.74 -13.01
C ASP A 400 3.34 11.26 -13.35
N ILE A 401 4.34 10.37 -13.32
CA ILE A 401 4.18 8.95 -13.66
C ILE A 401 3.68 8.17 -12.44
N HIS A 402 2.46 8.41 -12.03
CA HIS A 402 1.86 7.72 -10.89
C HIS A 402 0.39 7.33 -11.10
N GLY A 403 -0.16 7.54 -12.30
CA GLY A 403 -1.54 7.17 -12.64
C GLY A 403 -2.64 7.95 -11.90
N GLN A 404 -2.31 9.11 -11.29
CA GLN A 404 -3.25 9.89 -10.48
C GLN A 404 -3.46 11.32 -10.98
N LEU A 405 -2.78 11.72 -12.05
CA LEU A 405 -2.83 13.09 -12.53
C LEU A 405 -3.16 13.17 -14.02
N ARG A 406 -2.30 12.64 -14.89
CA ARG A 406 -2.44 12.69 -16.35
C ARG A 406 -1.98 11.40 -17.02
N PHE A 407 -2.38 11.20 -18.28
CA PHE A 407 -1.81 10.15 -19.11
C PHE A 407 -0.34 10.43 -19.43
N ALA A 408 0.47 9.39 -19.43
CA ALA A 408 1.83 9.44 -19.94
C ALA A 408 1.93 9.02 -21.43
N HIS A 409 0.79 8.89 -22.12
CA HIS A 409 0.67 8.53 -23.53
C HIS A 409 -0.50 9.23 -24.20
N ARG A 410 -0.47 9.35 -25.51
CA ARG A 410 -1.62 9.80 -26.29
C ARG A 410 -2.65 8.68 -26.35
N HIS A 411 -3.80 8.92 -25.69
CA HIS A 411 -4.90 7.98 -25.70
C HIS A 411 -5.59 7.97 -27.07
N PRO A 412 -5.99 6.80 -27.65
CA PRO A 412 -6.58 6.74 -28.97
C PRO A 412 -7.91 7.47 -29.10
N HIS A 413 -8.71 7.56 -28.03
CA HIS A 413 -10.08 8.06 -28.07
C HIS A 413 -10.37 9.21 -27.10
N LEU A 414 -9.59 9.38 -26.04
CA LEU A 414 -9.81 10.41 -25.03
C LEU A 414 -8.93 11.63 -25.32
N PRO A 415 -9.51 12.84 -25.40
CA PRO A 415 -8.73 14.06 -25.57
C PRO A 415 -7.75 14.27 -24.42
N ALA A 416 -6.53 14.73 -24.73
CA ALA A 416 -5.53 15.07 -23.73
C ALA A 416 -6.06 16.16 -22.77
N GLY A 417 -5.76 16.02 -21.48
CA GLY A 417 -6.20 16.94 -20.42
C GLY A 417 -7.58 16.61 -19.82
N THR A 418 -8.32 15.63 -20.36
CA THR A 418 -9.62 15.20 -19.80
C THR A 418 -9.49 14.10 -18.76
N GLU A 419 -8.37 13.40 -18.71
CA GLU A 419 -8.12 12.25 -17.85
C GLU A 419 -8.25 12.54 -16.35
N GLY A 420 -7.74 13.68 -15.91
CA GLY A 420 -7.88 14.12 -14.52
C GLY A 420 -9.33 14.37 -14.11
N THR A 421 -10.14 14.88 -15.04
CA THR A 421 -11.58 15.11 -14.85
C THR A 421 -12.32 13.77 -14.69
N TRP A 422 -12.03 12.79 -15.56
CA TRP A 422 -12.63 11.46 -15.47
C TRP A 422 -12.22 10.72 -14.20
N LEU A 423 -10.95 10.81 -13.84
CA LEU A 423 -10.45 10.19 -12.61
C LEU A 423 -11.12 10.78 -11.36
N LEU A 424 -11.21 12.11 -11.28
CA LEU A 424 -11.85 12.79 -10.16
C LEU A 424 -13.36 12.53 -10.15
N HIS A 425 -14.00 12.47 -11.31
CA HIS A 425 -15.40 12.09 -11.43
C HIS A 425 -15.67 10.70 -10.86
N ALA A 426 -14.81 9.71 -11.15
CA ALA A 426 -14.94 8.36 -10.61
C ALA A 426 -14.90 8.33 -9.07
N PHE A 427 -13.95 9.04 -8.45
CA PHE A 427 -13.87 9.14 -6.99
C PHE A 427 -15.07 9.87 -6.38
N ASN A 428 -15.50 10.99 -6.99
CA ASN A 428 -16.65 11.75 -6.52
C ASN A 428 -17.94 10.93 -6.66
N ARG A 429 -18.09 10.20 -7.75
CA ARG A 429 -19.27 9.36 -8.00
C ARG A 429 -19.37 8.19 -7.03
N ASP A 430 -18.23 7.52 -6.74
CA ASP A 430 -18.19 6.48 -5.70
C ASP A 430 -18.58 7.05 -4.32
N PHE A 431 -18.05 8.22 -3.97
CA PHE A 431 -18.36 8.87 -2.71
C PHE A 431 -19.81 9.35 -2.59
N GLU A 432 -20.37 9.90 -3.67
CA GLU A 432 -21.76 10.34 -3.75
C GLU A 432 -22.74 9.18 -3.60
N VAL A 433 -22.50 8.10 -4.35
CA VAL A 433 -23.39 6.92 -4.39
C VAL A 433 -23.20 6.06 -3.15
N ASN A 434 -21.96 5.73 -2.79
CA ASN A 434 -21.65 4.75 -1.76
C ASN A 434 -21.38 5.36 -0.38
N GLY A 435 -21.17 6.69 -0.30
CA GLY A 435 -20.82 7.38 0.93
C GLY A 435 -19.38 7.13 1.37
N PRO A 436 -18.98 7.61 2.54
CA PRO A 436 -17.63 7.44 3.05
C PRO A 436 -17.32 5.98 3.37
N SER A 437 -16.06 5.60 3.18
CA SER A 437 -15.54 4.23 3.42
C SER A 437 -15.91 3.69 4.80
N ILE A 438 -15.89 4.53 5.83
CA ILE A 438 -16.23 4.10 7.20
C ILE A 438 -17.66 3.54 7.33
N LEU A 439 -18.61 4.03 6.53
CA LEU A 439 -19.99 3.52 6.53
C LEU A 439 -20.03 2.09 5.96
N ARG A 440 -19.33 1.87 4.84
CA ARG A 440 -19.22 0.58 4.16
C ARG A 440 -18.49 -0.44 5.04
N MET A 441 -17.37 -0.04 5.66
CA MET A 441 -16.62 -0.87 6.62
C MET A 441 -17.48 -1.31 7.80
N ALA A 442 -18.26 -0.39 8.39
CA ALA A 442 -19.16 -0.71 9.49
C ALA A 442 -20.24 -1.73 9.10
N GLN A 443 -20.78 -1.62 7.88
CA GLN A 443 -21.78 -2.56 7.35
C GLN A 443 -21.20 -3.96 7.18
N THR A 444 -20.02 -4.08 6.57
CA THR A 444 -19.38 -5.39 6.34
C THR A 444 -18.91 -6.01 7.65
N ALA A 445 -18.37 -5.23 8.59
CA ALA A 445 -18.01 -5.70 9.91
C ALA A 445 -19.24 -6.21 10.69
N LEU A 446 -20.39 -5.53 10.59
CA LEU A 446 -21.65 -5.98 11.22
C LEU A 446 -22.12 -7.32 10.62
N ARG A 447 -22.08 -7.49 9.29
CA ARG A 447 -22.43 -8.77 8.64
C ARG A 447 -21.53 -9.90 9.13
N GLY A 448 -20.22 -9.66 9.23
CA GLY A 448 -19.26 -10.62 9.79
C GLY A 448 -19.57 -10.98 11.24
N TRP A 449 -19.86 -10.00 12.08
CA TRP A 449 -20.27 -10.21 13.47
C TRP A 449 -21.54 -11.06 13.57
N GLN A 450 -22.59 -10.69 12.89
CA GLN A 450 -23.88 -11.41 12.93
C GLN A 450 -23.74 -12.88 12.49
N ARG A 451 -22.87 -13.15 11.51
CA ARG A 451 -22.69 -14.49 10.98
C ARG A 451 -21.77 -15.36 11.84
N TYR A 452 -20.70 -14.78 12.42
CA TYR A 452 -19.61 -15.56 12.99
C TYR A 452 -19.29 -15.31 14.46
N SER A 453 -19.91 -14.33 15.13
CA SER A 453 -19.66 -14.06 16.56
C SER A 453 -20.09 -15.21 17.47
N GLN A 454 -20.89 -16.15 16.96
CA GLN A 454 -21.35 -17.36 17.64
C GLN A 454 -20.91 -18.64 16.88
N ALA A 455 -19.96 -18.57 15.96
CA ALA A 455 -19.50 -19.71 15.21
C ALA A 455 -19.03 -20.85 16.11
N ALA A 456 -19.25 -22.11 15.69
CA ALA A 456 -18.80 -23.29 16.43
C ALA A 456 -17.27 -23.35 16.51
N ASP A 457 -16.56 -23.02 15.42
CA ASP A 457 -15.09 -22.89 15.43
C ASP A 457 -14.68 -21.73 16.34
N GLN A 458 -13.96 -22.05 17.43
CA GLN A 458 -13.52 -21.10 18.44
C GLN A 458 -12.59 -20.02 17.84
N ARG A 459 -11.74 -20.37 16.87
CA ARG A 459 -10.80 -19.42 16.23
C ARG A 459 -11.56 -18.36 15.44
N ILE A 460 -12.53 -18.81 14.62
CA ILE A 460 -13.38 -17.93 13.82
C ILE A 460 -14.20 -17.03 14.74
N ARG A 461 -14.83 -17.61 15.77
CA ARG A 461 -15.60 -16.86 16.78
C ARG A 461 -14.74 -15.81 17.48
N THR A 462 -13.54 -16.17 17.93
CA THR A 462 -12.59 -15.25 18.60
C THR A 462 -12.19 -14.10 17.69
N ARG A 463 -11.86 -14.39 16.43
CA ARG A 463 -11.50 -13.37 15.44
C ARG A 463 -12.64 -12.37 15.23
N PHE A 464 -13.83 -12.83 14.89
CA PHE A 464 -14.96 -11.94 14.61
C PHE A 464 -15.43 -11.16 15.83
N ARG A 465 -15.30 -11.71 17.04
CA ARG A 465 -15.54 -10.94 18.28
C ARG A 465 -14.51 -9.85 18.49
N ARG A 466 -13.25 -10.08 18.17
CA ARG A 466 -12.20 -9.06 18.22
C ARG A 466 -12.43 -7.98 17.17
N GLU A 467 -12.63 -8.35 15.91
CA GLU A 467 -12.90 -7.39 14.82
C GLU A 467 -14.18 -6.57 15.06
N GLY A 468 -15.22 -7.20 15.57
CA GLY A 468 -16.49 -6.55 15.89
C GLY A 468 -16.55 -5.81 17.23
N ALA A 469 -15.51 -5.86 18.06
CA ALA A 469 -15.51 -5.23 19.38
C ALA A 469 -15.72 -3.71 19.34
N ARG A 470 -15.32 -3.07 18.24
CA ARG A 470 -15.45 -1.62 18.00
C ARG A 470 -16.82 -1.21 17.43
N LEU A 471 -17.68 -2.15 17.01
CA LEU A 471 -18.98 -1.88 16.41
C LEU A 471 -19.92 -1.06 17.32
N PRO A 472 -20.10 -1.43 18.61
CA PRO A 472 -21.08 -0.75 19.47
C PRO A 472 -20.66 0.66 19.89
N VAL A 473 -19.39 1.03 19.75
CA VAL A 473 -18.86 2.33 20.21
C VAL A 473 -18.33 3.13 19.02
N ASP A 474 -17.18 2.75 18.47
CA ASP A 474 -16.46 3.55 17.48
C ASP A 474 -17.22 3.65 16.15
N TYR A 475 -17.63 2.49 15.62
CA TYR A 475 -18.39 2.46 14.37
C TYR A 475 -19.78 3.09 14.53
N ALA A 476 -20.47 2.83 15.64
CA ALA A 476 -21.77 3.44 15.89
C ALA A 476 -21.69 4.96 16.01
N ALA A 477 -20.66 5.51 16.65
CA ALA A 477 -20.40 6.94 16.72
C ALA A 477 -20.08 7.52 15.34
N ALA A 478 -19.25 6.82 14.54
CA ALA A 478 -18.92 7.24 13.18
C ALA A 478 -20.15 7.24 12.27
N VAL A 479 -20.96 6.19 12.29
CA VAL A 479 -22.19 6.08 11.49
C VAL A 479 -23.18 7.19 11.87
N TRP A 480 -23.35 7.48 13.17
CA TRP A 480 -24.17 8.60 13.63
C TRP A 480 -23.64 9.94 13.08
N ALA A 481 -22.34 10.17 13.16
CA ALA A 481 -21.70 11.39 12.67
C ALA A 481 -21.86 11.56 11.16
N VAL A 482 -21.68 10.48 10.40
CA VAL A 482 -21.91 10.43 8.94
C VAL A 482 -23.35 10.84 8.61
N GLY A 483 -24.35 10.24 9.24
CA GLY A 483 -25.77 10.58 9.00
C GLY A 483 -26.09 12.04 9.29
N ARG A 484 -25.41 12.66 10.27
CA ARG A 484 -25.59 14.10 10.59
C ARG A 484 -24.80 15.02 9.67
N TYR A 485 -23.63 14.61 9.21
CA TYR A 485 -22.82 15.37 8.27
C TYR A 485 -23.47 15.41 6.89
N PHE A 486 -23.95 14.26 6.42
CA PHE A 486 -24.58 14.09 5.09
C PHE A 486 -26.12 14.28 5.12
N ARG A 487 -26.65 15.06 6.05
CA ARG A 487 -28.10 15.26 6.17
C ARG A 487 -28.81 15.78 4.91
N THR A 488 -28.06 16.39 3.97
CA THR A 488 -28.54 16.92 2.68
C THR A 488 -28.35 15.92 1.53
N ASN A 489 -27.69 14.78 1.78
CA ASN A 489 -27.61 13.67 0.84
C ASN A 489 -28.52 12.54 1.33
N ASP A 490 -29.74 12.48 0.80
CA ASP A 490 -30.78 11.56 1.27
C ASP A 490 -30.34 10.09 1.19
N GLY A 491 -29.56 9.71 0.19
CA GLY A 491 -29.07 8.34 -0.01
C GLY A 491 -28.10 7.92 1.11
N VAL A 492 -27.09 8.74 1.38
CA VAL A 492 -26.11 8.46 2.44
C VAL A 492 -26.73 8.57 3.82
N ALA A 493 -27.57 9.60 4.06
CA ALA A 493 -28.24 9.80 5.33
C ALA A 493 -29.15 8.63 5.70
N ARG A 494 -29.96 8.14 4.75
CA ARG A 494 -30.84 6.98 4.93
C ARG A 494 -30.04 5.72 5.26
N ARG A 495 -29.00 5.38 4.47
CA ARG A 495 -28.14 4.21 4.75
C ARG A 495 -27.47 4.30 6.11
N ALA A 496 -27.00 5.48 6.51
CA ALA A 496 -26.43 5.68 7.83
C ALA A 496 -27.47 5.48 8.95
N ALA A 497 -28.70 5.93 8.75
CA ALA A 497 -29.79 5.73 9.70
C ALA A 497 -30.17 4.26 9.85
N GLU A 498 -30.34 3.55 8.73
CA GLU A 498 -30.64 2.10 8.69
C GLU A 498 -29.56 1.27 9.38
N LEU A 499 -28.28 1.55 9.05
CA LEU A 499 -27.15 0.86 9.70
C LEU A 499 -27.07 1.17 11.19
N LEU A 500 -27.34 2.41 11.60
CA LEU A 500 -27.33 2.80 13.01
C LEU A 500 -28.42 2.06 13.79
N GLU A 501 -29.61 1.89 13.22
CA GLU A 501 -30.68 1.12 13.84
C GLU A 501 -30.32 -0.37 13.96
N GLN A 502 -29.67 -0.97 12.93
CA GLN A 502 -29.16 -2.33 13.01
C GLN A 502 -28.12 -2.49 14.14
N LEU A 503 -27.17 -1.56 14.25
CA LEU A 503 -26.18 -1.55 15.34
C LEU A 503 -26.83 -1.41 16.72
N ARG A 504 -27.83 -0.53 16.85
CA ARG A 504 -28.57 -0.34 18.11
C ARG A 504 -29.43 -1.54 18.50
N ALA A 505 -30.01 -2.22 17.52
CA ALA A 505 -30.76 -3.46 17.73
C ALA A 505 -29.83 -4.59 18.21
N GLU A 506 -28.66 -4.72 17.60
CA GLU A 506 -27.68 -5.76 17.93
C GLU A 506 -27.01 -5.54 19.29
N PHE A 507 -26.63 -4.29 19.62
CA PHE A 507 -25.77 -3.99 20.78
C PHE A 507 -26.48 -3.23 21.92
N GLY A 508 -27.76 -2.90 21.77
CA GLY A 508 -28.63 -2.37 22.83
C GLY A 508 -28.21 -1.00 23.36
N LEU A 509 -28.39 -0.81 24.68
CA LEU A 509 -28.25 0.49 25.37
C LEU A 509 -26.82 1.08 25.23
N LYS A 510 -25.79 0.25 25.34
CA LYS A 510 -24.39 0.70 25.19
C LYS A 510 -24.17 1.41 23.85
N CYS A 511 -24.67 0.83 22.77
CA CYS A 511 -24.57 1.39 21.43
C CYS A 511 -25.39 2.69 21.30
N ARG A 512 -26.59 2.76 21.86
CA ARG A 512 -27.45 3.96 21.84
C ARG A 512 -26.77 5.16 22.50
N VAL A 513 -26.18 4.97 23.68
CA VAL A 513 -25.45 6.03 24.39
C VAL A 513 -24.17 6.42 23.65
N ALA A 514 -23.32 5.45 23.33
CA ALA A 514 -22.05 5.68 22.66
C ALA A 514 -22.20 6.34 21.28
N SER A 515 -23.18 5.90 20.47
CA SER A 515 -23.43 6.50 19.16
C SER A 515 -23.81 7.99 19.27
N THR A 516 -24.58 8.38 20.26
CA THR A 516 -25.05 9.77 20.40
C THR A 516 -23.96 10.67 20.98
N LEU A 517 -23.33 10.29 22.10
CA LEU A 517 -22.30 11.10 22.75
C LEU A 517 -21.00 11.13 21.93
N GLY A 518 -20.50 9.96 21.56
CA GLY A 518 -19.30 9.83 20.72
C GLY A 518 -19.49 10.44 19.33
N GLY A 519 -20.68 10.27 18.74
CA GLY A 519 -21.03 10.84 17.44
C GLY A 519 -21.03 12.38 17.44
N ARG A 520 -21.51 13.02 18.51
CA ARG A 520 -21.44 14.49 18.64
C ARG A 520 -20.00 14.99 18.75
N TRP A 521 -19.17 14.28 19.50
CA TRP A 521 -17.74 14.59 19.60
C TRP A 521 -17.06 14.43 18.23
N LEU A 522 -17.31 13.29 17.57
CA LEU A 522 -16.72 12.98 16.28
C LEU A 522 -17.16 13.97 15.18
N LEU A 523 -18.43 14.40 15.17
CA LEU A 523 -18.91 15.43 14.25
C LEU A 523 -18.16 16.77 14.41
N ARG A 524 -17.81 17.14 15.66
CA ARG A 524 -16.96 18.32 15.90
C ARG A 524 -15.55 18.12 15.38
N SER A 525 -15.00 16.92 15.54
CA SER A 525 -13.68 16.55 15.02
C SER A 525 -13.64 16.59 13.49
N ILE A 526 -14.67 16.05 12.83
CA ILE A 526 -14.83 16.10 11.36
C ILE A 526 -14.82 17.55 10.86
N ARG A 527 -15.58 18.45 11.49
CA ARG A 527 -15.63 19.87 11.10
C ARG A 527 -14.29 20.60 11.28
N ARG A 528 -13.54 20.27 12.35
CA ARG A 528 -12.18 20.80 12.54
C ARG A 528 -11.22 20.29 11.48
N GLU A 529 -11.32 19.02 11.11
CA GLU A 529 -10.51 18.43 10.05
C GLU A 529 -10.84 19.08 8.69
N GLU A 530 -12.11 19.31 8.40
CA GLU A 530 -12.54 20.04 7.21
C GLU A 530 -11.92 21.44 7.11
N GLN A 531 -11.95 22.18 8.22
CA GLN A 531 -11.31 23.51 8.29
C GLN A 531 -9.79 23.43 8.12
N ARG A 532 -9.13 22.40 8.69
CA ARG A 532 -7.71 22.16 8.52
C ARG A 532 -7.35 21.91 7.06
N LEU A 533 -8.11 21.03 6.39
CA LEU A 533 -7.92 20.72 4.97
C LEU A 533 -8.17 21.95 4.08
N ALA A 534 -9.18 22.77 4.40
CA ALA A 534 -9.48 24.01 3.66
C ALA A 534 -8.35 25.05 3.77
N ARG A 535 -7.53 25.00 4.83
CA ARG A 535 -6.31 25.84 4.97
C ARG A 535 -5.09 25.27 4.26
N GLY A 536 -5.22 24.13 3.57
CA GLY A 536 -4.10 23.46 2.88
C GLY A 536 -3.10 22.77 3.82
N GLU A 537 -3.46 22.54 5.09
CA GLU A 537 -2.56 21.87 6.02
C GLU A 537 -2.39 20.39 5.63
N THR A 538 -1.16 19.96 5.43
CA THR A 538 -0.77 18.58 5.10
C THR A 538 -0.29 17.84 6.34
N CYS A 539 -0.25 16.52 6.24
CA CYS A 539 0.37 15.64 7.22
C CYS A 539 1.57 14.97 6.58
N GLU A 540 2.72 15.08 7.21
CA GLU A 540 3.94 14.43 6.76
C GLU A 540 4.28 13.24 7.68
N PRO A 541 4.92 12.16 7.15
CA PRO A 541 5.39 11.07 7.98
C PRO A 541 6.47 11.57 8.95
N PRO A 542 6.54 10.99 10.15
CA PRO A 542 7.67 11.27 11.04
C PRO A 542 8.96 10.72 10.45
N THR A 543 10.08 11.40 10.70
CA THR A 543 11.41 10.88 10.36
C THR A 543 11.78 9.74 11.31
N PHE A 544 12.16 8.58 10.77
CA PHE A 544 12.72 7.47 11.54
C PHE A 544 14.22 7.42 11.35
N TYR A 545 14.95 7.27 12.43
CA TYR A 545 16.40 7.12 12.42
C TYR A 545 16.83 5.98 13.33
N GLU A 546 17.39 4.95 12.74
CA GLU A 546 17.78 3.72 13.40
C GLU A 546 19.21 3.35 13.00
N LYS A 547 20.00 2.86 13.94
CA LYS A 547 21.37 2.39 13.73
C LYS A 547 21.49 0.92 14.11
N SER A 548 22.28 0.15 13.38
CA SER A 548 22.66 -1.19 13.81
C SER A 548 23.58 -1.13 15.05
N ALA A 549 23.61 -2.19 15.84
CA ALA A 549 24.46 -2.27 17.02
C ALA A 549 25.95 -2.03 16.69
N ASP A 550 26.43 -2.62 15.62
CA ASP A 550 27.79 -2.46 15.11
C ASP A 550 28.15 -1.03 14.71
N PHE A 551 27.15 -0.26 14.24
CA PHE A 551 27.34 1.14 13.90
C PHE A 551 27.65 2.00 15.14
N LEU A 552 27.08 1.63 16.28
CA LEU A 552 27.26 2.33 17.55
C LEU A 552 28.64 2.01 18.18
N THR A 553 29.11 0.77 18.07
CA THR A 553 30.38 0.32 18.70
C THR A 553 31.62 0.89 18.00
N LEU A 554 31.56 1.21 16.71
CA LEU A 554 32.70 1.81 16.00
C LEU A 554 33.02 3.26 16.44
N ARG A 555 32.12 3.94 17.14
CA ARG A 555 32.36 5.29 17.68
C ARG A 555 33.24 5.30 18.94
N THR A 556 33.33 4.18 19.64
CA THR A 556 34.13 4.08 20.91
C THR A 556 35.55 3.65 20.65
N ALA A 557 35.93 3.32 19.42
CA ALA A 557 37.25 2.83 19.03
C ALA A 557 38.06 3.83 18.17
N SER A 558 37.50 5.01 17.88
CA SER A 558 38.14 6.13 17.18
C SER A 558 38.23 7.35 18.11
#